data_419119a9f1c6b9050f9f36fbfc040aa6
#
_entry.id   419119a9f1c6b9050f9f36fbfc040aa6
#
_cell.length_a   1.000
_cell.length_b   1.000
_cell.length_c   1.000
_cell.angle_alpha   90.00
_cell.angle_beta   90.00
_cell.angle_gamma   90.00
#
_symmetry.space_group_name_H-M   'P 1'
#
loop_
_entity.id
_entity.type
_entity.pdbx_description
1 polymer ?
#
loop_
_entity_poly.entity_id
_entity_poly.type
_entity_poly.pdbx_seq_one_letter_code
_entity_poly.pdbx_strand_id
1 'polypeptide(L)'
;MDWIRVEGDRLVDGTGRTVTLHGVGLGGWLNMENFITGYPGTESQQRRALYAALGAEAYRRFFDRFLTDFFAESDAGYLASLGLNSVRVPFNYRHFEDDDRPFELKEEGFRRLDRVVDLCAEAGLHTILDLHAVPGHQNQNWHSDNPTHWAHFWTHRHFQDRVVHLWEALADRYRDNPAVAGYNPVNEPADASGEVIGPFYERLERAIRAVDPRHVLFLDGNRYSTDFSMFTEPYDNTVYTAHDYALPGIAAGSEYPGTTRGEYFDRAVVERSFLRRTEFMRRTGTPIWIGEFGPVYTGEPERDAQRYQLLRDQLEIYAAHGASWALWTYKDIGLQGLVYADPDSPYLRRIAPVLAKKKRLGADSWGGVDREVRHLLDPVEALFDEEFPDFDPYPWGRKAWINLLVRNILLAEPLVRDFGRAFADVTPDEAETLAGSFAYDGCVRRERLAETLRSHLAR
;
A
#
# COMPACT_ATOMS: atom_id res chain seq x y z
N MET A 1 0.78 12.21 -23.18
CA MET A 1 1.86 11.44 -22.51
C MET A 1 2.43 10.45 -23.52
N ASP A 2 3.67 10.00 -23.32
CA ASP A 2 4.33 9.07 -24.24
C ASP A 2 4.42 7.66 -23.62
N TRP A 3 4.58 6.65 -24.48
CA TRP A 3 4.75 5.27 -24.05
C TRP A 3 6.04 5.11 -23.25
N ILE A 4 5.96 4.37 -22.13
CA ILE A 4 7.13 3.96 -21.37
C ILE A 4 7.43 2.50 -21.67
N ARG A 5 8.72 2.15 -21.84
CA ARG A 5 9.19 0.78 -22.00
C ARG A 5 10.50 0.56 -21.26
N VAL A 6 10.83 -0.69 -21.04
CA VAL A 6 12.13 -1.10 -20.49
C VAL A 6 13.18 -1.18 -21.61
N GLU A 7 14.37 -0.62 -21.35
CA GLU A 7 15.55 -0.74 -22.20
C GLU A 7 16.80 -0.95 -21.33
N GLY A 8 17.21 -2.21 -21.20
CA GLY A 8 18.26 -2.60 -20.25
C GLY A 8 17.84 -2.31 -18.80
N ASP A 9 18.66 -1.57 -18.09
CA ASP A 9 18.44 -1.19 -16.68
C ASP A 9 17.61 0.09 -16.50
N ARG A 10 16.96 0.60 -17.55
CA ARG A 10 16.26 1.88 -17.56
C ARG A 10 14.85 1.77 -18.10
N LEU A 11 13.99 2.67 -17.62
CA LEU A 11 12.75 3.03 -18.31
C LEU A 11 13.05 4.15 -19.30
N VAL A 12 12.48 4.06 -20.51
CA VAL A 12 12.61 5.09 -21.54
C VAL A 12 11.26 5.47 -22.12
N ASP A 13 11.15 6.71 -22.60
CA ASP A 13 9.99 7.20 -23.35
C ASP A 13 10.05 6.77 -24.84
N GLY A 14 9.02 7.09 -25.62
CA GLY A 14 8.95 6.78 -27.05
C GLY A 14 10.08 7.39 -27.89
N THR A 15 10.78 8.42 -27.36
CA THR A 15 11.96 9.03 -28.01
C THR A 15 13.28 8.36 -27.60
N GLY A 16 13.27 7.42 -26.66
CA GLY A 16 14.46 6.77 -26.10
C GLY A 16 15.14 7.53 -24.96
N ARG A 17 14.53 8.60 -24.43
CA ARG A 17 15.07 9.31 -23.28
C ARG A 17 14.75 8.53 -22.00
N THR A 18 15.71 8.46 -21.09
CA THR A 18 15.51 7.86 -19.76
C THR A 18 14.42 8.60 -19.00
N VAL A 19 13.50 7.83 -18.43
CA VAL A 19 12.44 8.30 -17.53
C VAL A 19 12.64 7.66 -16.17
N THR A 20 12.76 8.47 -15.12
CA THR A 20 12.71 7.99 -13.74
C THR A 20 11.33 8.33 -13.17
N LEU A 21 10.60 7.33 -12.71
CA LEU A 21 9.27 7.52 -12.13
C LEU A 21 9.43 7.87 -10.65
N HIS A 22 9.00 9.07 -10.29
CA HIS A 22 8.97 9.57 -8.92
C HIS A 22 7.54 9.89 -8.54
N GLY A 23 7.00 9.19 -7.55
CA GLY A 23 5.58 9.31 -7.25
C GLY A 23 5.19 9.01 -5.82
N VAL A 24 3.90 8.80 -5.65
CA VAL A 24 3.27 8.40 -4.39
C VAL A 24 2.33 7.24 -4.61
N GLY A 25 2.10 6.43 -3.57
CA GLY A 25 0.99 5.47 -3.52
C GLY A 25 -0.31 6.16 -3.12
N LEU A 26 -1.37 5.99 -3.89
CA LEU A 26 -2.73 6.46 -3.57
C LEU A 26 -3.43 5.42 -2.67
N GLY A 27 -2.79 5.02 -1.56
CA GLY A 27 -3.38 4.12 -0.58
C GLY A 27 -4.61 4.72 0.09
N GLY A 28 -5.54 3.88 0.53
CA GLY A 28 -6.74 4.29 1.24
C GLY A 28 -7.94 4.67 0.36
N TRP A 29 -7.77 4.70 -0.94
CA TRP A 29 -8.83 5.07 -1.90
C TRP A 29 -9.66 3.86 -2.35
N LEU A 30 -9.23 3.12 -3.39
CA LEU A 30 -9.87 1.86 -3.83
C LEU A 30 -9.29 0.61 -3.14
N ASN A 31 -8.38 0.78 -2.22
CA ASN A 31 -7.95 -0.21 -1.25
C ASN A 31 -7.81 0.49 0.10
N MET A 32 -8.75 0.28 0.99
CA MET A 32 -8.77 0.97 2.29
C MET A 32 -7.92 0.23 3.30
N GLU A 33 -7.08 0.98 4.00
CA GLU A 33 -6.21 0.45 5.04
C GLU A 33 -6.54 1.06 6.40
N ASN A 34 -6.35 0.23 7.42
CA ASN A 34 -6.65 0.52 8.82
C ASN A 34 -6.01 1.82 9.35
N PHE A 35 -4.75 2.10 9.01
CA PHE A 35 -4.06 3.29 9.49
C PHE A 35 -4.36 4.53 8.63
N ILE A 36 -4.74 4.35 7.37
CA ILE A 36 -5.02 5.45 6.44
C ILE A 36 -6.37 6.11 6.77
N THR A 37 -7.38 5.31 7.10
CA THR A 37 -8.73 5.80 7.46
C THR A 37 -9.03 5.72 8.95
N GLY A 38 -8.14 5.13 9.76
CA GLY A 38 -8.34 4.92 11.20
C GLY A 38 -9.18 3.72 11.57
N TYR A 39 -9.70 2.98 10.60
CA TYR A 39 -10.52 1.81 10.82
C TYR A 39 -9.70 0.64 11.45
N PRO A 40 -10.23 -0.10 12.43
CA PRO A 40 -9.52 -1.19 13.09
C PRO A 40 -9.70 -2.55 12.41
N GLY A 41 -9.39 -2.69 11.14
CA GLY A 41 -9.59 -3.95 10.40
C GLY A 41 -9.35 -3.83 8.90
N THR A 42 -10.01 -4.69 8.12
CA THR A 42 -9.93 -4.72 6.66
C THR A 42 -10.99 -3.85 6.00
N GLU A 43 -10.83 -3.54 4.68
CA GLU A 43 -11.81 -2.77 3.92
C GLU A 43 -13.20 -3.43 3.94
N SER A 44 -13.27 -4.74 3.72
CA SER A 44 -14.55 -5.46 3.72
C SER A 44 -15.25 -5.43 5.08
N GLN A 45 -14.49 -5.46 6.19
CA GLN A 45 -15.04 -5.29 7.53
C GLN A 45 -15.55 -3.86 7.76
N GLN A 46 -14.79 -2.84 7.35
CA GLN A 46 -15.19 -1.44 7.43
C GLN A 46 -16.49 -1.18 6.68
N ARG A 47 -16.57 -1.64 5.42
CA ARG A 47 -17.76 -1.46 4.59
C ARG A 47 -18.98 -2.12 5.19
N ARG A 48 -18.87 -3.35 5.71
CA ARG A 48 -19.97 -4.03 6.40
C ARG A 48 -20.41 -3.29 7.66
N ALA A 49 -19.45 -2.84 8.50
CA ALA A 49 -19.74 -2.11 9.72
C ALA A 49 -20.46 -0.78 9.44
N LEU A 50 -19.99 -0.03 8.45
CA LEU A 50 -20.62 1.23 8.04
C LEU A 50 -21.98 1.01 7.39
N TYR A 51 -22.15 -0.01 6.54
CA TYR A 51 -23.45 -0.34 5.96
C TYR A 51 -24.49 -0.67 7.03
N ALA A 52 -24.09 -1.47 8.02
CA ALA A 52 -24.97 -1.84 9.14
C ALA A 52 -25.35 -0.65 10.02
N ALA A 53 -24.46 0.33 10.20
CA ALA A 53 -24.69 1.50 11.03
C ALA A 53 -25.46 2.61 10.31
N LEU A 54 -25.11 2.89 9.05
CA LEU A 54 -25.65 3.99 8.26
C LEU A 54 -26.94 3.64 7.50
N GLY A 55 -27.16 2.35 7.18
CA GLY A 55 -28.15 1.93 6.21
C GLY A 55 -27.75 2.28 4.78
N ALA A 56 -28.53 1.83 3.81
CA ALA A 56 -28.17 1.85 2.39
C ALA A 56 -27.93 3.26 1.84
N GLU A 57 -28.81 4.24 2.18
CA GLU A 57 -28.71 5.59 1.61
C GLU A 57 -27.50 6.36 2.14
N ALA A 58 -27.34 6.48 3.46
CA ALA A 58 -26.23 7.20 4.06
C ALA A 58 -24.88 6.53 3.74
N TYR A 59 -24.84 5.18 3.70
CA TYR A 59 -23.67 4.43 3.26
C TYR A 59 -23.26 4.78 1.82
N ARG A 60 -24.20 4.75 0.89
CA ARG A 60 -23.93 5.10 -0.52
C ARG A 60 -23.41 6.54 -0.63
N ARG A 61 -24.07 7.52 0.01
CA ARG A 61 -23.66 8.93 -0.02
C ARG A 61 -22.27 9.14 0.60
N PHE A 62 -21.95 8.44 1.72
CA PHE A 62 -20.63 8.47 2.32
C PHE A 62 -19.55 8.00 1.34
N PHE A 63 -19.70 6.80 0.75
CA PHE A 63 -18.67 6.25 -0.11
C PHE A 63 -18.59 6.93 -1.49
N ASP A 64 -19.70 7.39 -2.06
CA ASP A 64 -19.66 8.18 -3.29
C ASP A 64 -18.88 9.48 -3.07
N ARG A 65 -19.13 10.17 -1.96
CA ARG A 65 -18.42 11.38 -1.59
C ARG A 65 -16.95 11.10 -1.27
N PHE A 66 -16.68 10.10 -0.43
CA PHE A 66 -15.32 9.70 -0.07
C PHE A 66 -14.46 9.38 -1.30
N LEU A 67 -14.95 8.51 -2.17
CA LEU A 67 -14.20 8.09 -3.36
C LEU A 67 -14.02 9.21 -4.40
N THR A 68 -14.92 10.22 -4.39
CA THR A 68 -14.79 11.40 -5.25
C THR A 68 -13.76 12.39 -4.70
N ASP A 69 -13.83 12.67 -3.41
CA ASP A 69 -13.04 13.74 -2.77
C ASP A 69 -11.65 13.29 -2.31
N PHE A 70 -11.45 12.00 -2.09
CA PHE A 70 -10.16 11.49 -1.63
C PHE A 70 -9.04 11.79 -2.64
N PHE A 71 -9.37 11.75 -3.94
CA PHE A 71 -8.46 12.17 -5.00
C PHE A 71 -9.24 12.92 -6.10
N ALA A 72 -8.92 14.19 -6.27
CA ALA A 72 -9.53 15.10 -7.22
C ALA A 72 -8.47 15.86 -8.03
N GLU A 73 -8.88 16.78 -8.92
CA GLU A 73 -7.98 17.60 -9.74
C GLU A 73 -6.95 18.36 -8.90
N SER A 74 -7.37 18.93 -7.76
CA SER A 74 -6.49 19.64 -6.82
C SER A 74 -5.39 18.74 -6.24
N ASP A 75 -5.70 17.45 -5.99
CA ASP A 75 -4.74 16.46 -5.51
C ASP A 75 -3.69 16.15 -6.60
N ALA A 76 -4.11 15.88 -7.82
CA ALA A 76 -3.23 15.62 -8.95
C ALA A 76 -2.36 16.86 -9.27
N GLY A 77 -2.95 18.04 -9.31
CA GLY A 77 -2.25 19.32 -9.49
C GLY A 77 -1.20 19.57 -8.40
N TYR A 78 -1.53 19.26 -7.15
CA TYR A 78 -0.57 19.38 -6.05
C TYR A 78 0.64 18.46 -6.25
N LEU A 79 0.42 17.17 -6.56
CA LEU A 79 1.51 16.23 -6.82
C LEU A 79 2.42 16.70 -7.96
N ALA A 80 1.85 17.14 -9.08
CA ALA A 80 2.60 17.69 -10.21
C ALA A 80 3.41 18.95 -9.79
N SER A 81 2.86 19.81 -8.93
CA SER A 81 3.53 21.02 -8.42
C SER A 81 4.77 20.74 -7.57
N LEU A 82 4.88 19.51 -7.03
CA LEU A 82 6.05 19.04 -6.30
C LEU A 82 7.17 18.52 -7.22
N GLY A 83 6.91 18.39 -8.52
CA GLY A 83 7.82 17.76 -9.48
C GLY A 83 7.68 16.25 -9.57
N LEU A 84 6.66 15.65 -8.94
CA LEU A 84 6.32 14.24 -9.10
C LEU A 84 5.76 14.00 -10.50
N ASN A 85 5.96 12.79 -11.05
CA ASN A 85 5.53 12.42 -12.40
C ASN A 85 4.76 11.10 -12.46
N SER A 86 4.47 10.48 -11.31
CA SER A 86 3.72 9.23 -11.28
C SER A 86 2.87 9.06 -10.02
N VAL A 87 1.82 8.23 -10.14
CA VAL A 87 0.97 7.78 -9.04
C VAL A 87 0.79 6.27 -9.16
N ARG A 88 1.18 5.53 -8.13
CA ARG A 88 0.79 4.11 -7.97
C ARG A 88 -0.61 4.08 -7.39
N VAL A 89 -1.54 3.37 -8.04
CA VAL A 89 -2.97 3.38 -7.74
C VAL A 89 -3.41 2.02 -7.20
N PRO A 90 -3.37 1.81 -5.87
CA PRO A 90 -3.84 0.60 -5.24
C PRO A 90 -5.35 0.43 -5.37
N PHE A 91 -5.79 -0.79 -5.72
CA PHE A 91 -7.20 -1.15 -5.73
C PHE A 91 -7.45 -2.58 -5.24
N ASN A 92 -8.62 -2.79 -4.64
CA ASN A 92 -9.09 -4.07 -4.15
C ASN A 92 -9.97 -4.71 -5.23
N TYR A 93 -9.80 -6.02 -5.50
CA TYR A 93 -10.59 -6.76 -6.47
C TYR A 93 -12.10 -6.63 -6.25
N ARG A 94 -12.54 -6.38 -5.00
CA ARG A 94 -13.96 -6.25 -4.62
C ARG A 94 -14.67 -5.07 -5.27
N HIS A 95 -13.93 -4.10 -5.79
CA HIS A 95 -14.51 -3.04 -6.61
C HIS A 95 -14.88 -3.49 -8.02
N PHE A 96 -14.30 -4.60 -8.47
CA PHE A 96 -14.45 -5.13 -9.84
C PHE A 96 -15.24 -6.43 -9.90
N GLU A 97 -15.33 -7.18 -8.80
CA GLU A 97 -15.95 -8.48 -8.75
C GLU A 97 -16.49 -8.77 -7.34
N ASP A 98 -17.55 -9.56 -7.21
CA ASP A 98 -18.08 -10.05 -5.93
C ASP A 98 -17.76 -11.55 -5.74
N ASP A 99 -17.55 -11.97 -4.47
CA ASP A 99 -17.22 -13.37 -4.16
C ASP A 99 -18.36 -14.35 -4.41
N ASP A 100 -19.61 -13.87 -4.39
CA ASP A 100 -20.80 -14.67 -4.68
C ASP A 100 -21.10 -14.76 -6.18
N ARG A 101 -20.44 -13.94 -7.00
CA ARG A 101 -20.54 -13.95 -8.47
C ARG A 101 -19.14 -13.81 -9.11
N PRO A 102 -18.29 -14.84 -8.91
CA PRO A 102 -16.95 -14.83 -9.47
C PRO A 102 -16.96 -14.76 -11.00
N PHE A 103 -16.02 -14.03 -11.59
CA PHE A 103 -15.90 -13.75 -13.03
C PHE A 103 -16.96 -12.79 -13.61
N GLU A 104 -17.91 -12.29 -12.81
CA GLU A 104 -18.83 -11.24 -13.25
C GLU A 104 -18.27 -9.88 -12.87
N LEU A 105 -17.67 -9.19 -13.86
CA LEU A 105 -17.01 -7.91 -13.63
C LEU A 105 -18.00 -6.75 -13.48
N LYS A 106 -17.73 -5.86 -12.52
CA LYS A 106 -18.52 -4.66 -12.22
C LYS A 106 -17.90 -3.44 -12.88
N GLU A 107 -18.63 -2.80 -13.78
CA GLU A 107 -18.18 -1.60 -14.51
C GLU A 107 -17.89 -0.40 -13.58
N GLU A 108 -18.47 -0.37 -12.39
CA GLU A 108 -18.28 0.73 -11.43
C GLU A 108 -16.82 0.89 -11.00
N GLY A 109 -16.11 -0.22 -10.73
CA GLY A 109 -14.68 -0.20 -10.38
C GLY A 109 -13.84 0.39 -11.50
N PHE A 110 -14.10 -0.04 -12.75
CA PHE A 110 -13.41 0.48 -13.92
C PHE A 110 -13.63 1.98 -14.11
N ARG A 111 -14.89 2.47 -14.02
CA ARG A 111 -15.18 3.91 -14.15
C ARG A 111 -14.49 4.77 -13.09
N ARG A 112 -14.36 4.26 -11.85
CA ARG A 112 -13.64 4.96 -10.80
C ARG A 112 -12.14 5.01 -11.10
N LEU A 113 -11.59 3.92 -11.59
CA LEU A 113 -10.18 3.84 -11.97
C LEU A 113 -9.86 4.74 -13.16
N ASP A 114 -10.70 4.73 -14.22
CA ASP A 114 -10.60 5.64 -15.38
C ASP A 114 -10.51 7.10 -14.93
N ARG A 115 -11.43 7.52 -14.03
CA ARG A 115 -11.44 8.89 -13.52
C ARG A 115 -10.10 9.30 -12.92
N VAL A 116 -9.45 8.43 -12.15
CA VAL A 116 -8.15 8.76 -11.52
C VAL A 116 -7.03 8.74 -12.57
N VAL A 117 -7.07 7.80 -13.51
CA VAL A 117 -6.13 7.78 -14.64
C VAL A 117 -6.23 9.07 -15.45
N ASP A 118 -7.43 9.55 -15.75
CA ASP A 118 -7.66 10.79 -16.49
C ASP A 118 -7.17 12.02 -15.72
N LEU A 119 -7.49 12.14 -14.43
CA LEU A 119 -7.01 13.24 -13.58
C LEU A 119 -5.48 13.29 -13.51
N CYS A 120 -4.83 12.13 -13.39
CA CYS A 120 -3.39 12.04 -13.41
C CYS A 120 -2.83 12.45 -14.77
N ALA A 121 -3.42 11.97 -15.86
CA ALA A 121 -3.00 12.31 -17.23
C ALA A 121 -3.10 13.81 -17.52
N GLU A 122 -4.20 14.46 -17.11
CA GLU A 122 -4.41 15.91 -17.23
C GLU A 122 -3.36 16.72 -16.46
N ALA A 123 -2.89 16.19 -15.31
CA ALA A 123 -1.82 16.79 -14.51
C ALA A 123 -0.41 16.41 -15.00
N GLY A 124 -0.27 15.58 -16.03
CA GLY A 124 1.03 15.13 -16.54
C GLY A 124 1.67 14.00 -15.72
N LEU A 125 0.88 13.26 -14.91
CA LEU A 125 1.32 12.16 -14.07
C LEU A 125 1.00 10.81 -14.73
N HIS A 126 1.98 9.92 -14.85
CA HIS A 126 1.74 8.53 -15.22
C HIS A 126 1.09 7.76 -14.08
N THR A 127 0.26 6.76 -14.39
CA THR A 127 -0.31 5.86 -13.40
C THR A 127 0.29 4.47 -13.49
N ILE A 128 0.50 3.82 -12.36
CA ILE A 128 0.79 2.39 -12.24
C ILE A 128 -0.38 1.75 -11.52
N LEU A 129 -1.10 0.85 -12.21
CA LEU A 129 -2.29 0.19 -11.67
C LEU A 129 -1.88 -0.98 -10.81
N ASP A 130 -2.26 -0.96 -9.52
CA ASP A 130 -1.80 -1.92 -8.52
C ASP A 130 -2.96 -2.69 -7.91
N LEU A 131 -3.04 -4.00 -8.20
CA LEU A 131 -3.99 -4.90 -7.53
C LEU A 131 -3.48 -5.24 -6.13
N HIS A 132 -3.92 -4.44 -5.18
CA HIS A 132 -3.41 -4.43 -3.80
C HIS A 132 -4.04 -5.49 -2.89
N ALA A 133 -5.24 -5.95 -3.22
CA ALA A 133 -5.92 -7.06 -2.57
C ALA A 133 -6.56 -7.98 -3.61
N VAL A 134 -6.27 -9.28 -3.51
CA VAL A 134 -6.75 -10.32 -4.43
C VAL A 134 -7.76 -11.27 -3.78
N PRO A 135 -8.60 -11.98 -4.56
CA PRO A 135 -9.45 -13.06 -4.03
C PRO A 135 -8.62 -14.07 -3.24
N GLY A 136 -9.08 -14.46 -2.06
CA GLY A 136 -8.36 -15.42 -1.21
C GLY A 136 -7.11 -14.89 -0.51
N HIS A 137 -6.79 -13.60 -0.67
CA HIS A 137 -5.73 -12.89 0.04
C HIS A 137 -4.32 -13.39 -0.26
N GLN A 138 -3.46 -12.52 -0.82
CA GLN A 138 -2.09 -12.85 -1.20
C GLN A 138 -1.08 -12.82 -0.05
N ASN A 139 -1.44 -12.21 1.08
CA ASN A 139 -0.62 -12.15 2.28
C ASN A 139 -1.45 -12.15 3.57
N GLN A 140 -0.81 -12.08 4.73
CA GLN A 140 -1.42 -12.24 6.05
C GLN A 140 -1.98 -10.94 6.63
N ASN A 141 -1.79 -9.79 5.99
CA ASN A 141 -2.11 -8.48 6.56
C ASN A 141 -3.45 -7.90 6.07
N TRP A 142 -3.91 -6.90 6.79
CA TRP A 142 -5.19 -6.22 6.53
C TRP A 142 -5.26 -5.50 5.19
N HIS A 143 -4.12 -5.01 4.66
CA HIS A 143 -4.09 -4.33 3.35
C HIS A 143 -4.43 -5.26 2.19
N SER A 144 -4.23 -6.59 2.35
CA SER A 144 -4.74 -7.58 1.39
C SER A 144 -6.21 -7.95 1.62
N ASP A 145 -6.95 -7.13 2.38
CA ASP A 145 -8.33 -7.36 2.81
C ASP A 145 -8.53 -8.69 3.58
N ASN A 146 -7.47 -9.14 4.28
CA ASN A 146 -7.39 -10.44 4.96
C ASN A 146 -7.78 -10.35 6.45
N PRO A 147 -8.99 -10.79 6.84
CA PRO A 147 -9.42 -10.81 8.23
C PRO A 147 -8.96 -12.07 8.98
N THR A 148 -8.35 -13.06 8.30
CA THR A 148 -8.10 -14.41 8.84
C THR A 148 -6.64 -14.71 9.11
N HIS A 149 -5.71 -13.91 8.60
CA HIS A 149 -4.26 -14.14 8.64
C HIS A 149 -3.77 -15.36 7.81
N TRP A 150 -4.60 -15.87 6.89
CA TRP A 150 -4.25 -16.98 5.98
C TRP A 150 -4.27 -16.51 4.53
N ALA A 151 -3.17 -16.69 3.81
CA ALA A 151 -3.03 -16.34 2.40
C ALA A 151 -3.54 -17.50 1.51
N HIS A 152 -4.85 -17.65 1.40
CA HIS A 152 -5.49 -18.75 0.65
C HIS A 152 -5.28 -18.66 -0.86
N PHE A 153 -4.91 -17.49 -1.38
CA PHE A 153 -4.61 -17.28 -2.80
C PHE A 153 -3.61 -18.30 -3.36
N TRP A 154 -2.61 -18.65 -2.57
CA TRP A 154 -1.54 -19.56 -2.99
C TRP A 154 -1.93 -21.04 -2.95
N THR A 155 -2.98 -21.37 -2.21
CA THR A 155 -3.44 -22.77 -2.05
C THR A 155 -4.66 -23.13 -2.91
N HIS A 156 -5.29 -22.16 -3.57
CA HIS A 156 -6.52 -22.34 -4.33
C HIS A 156 -6.43 -21.75 -5.73
N ARG A 157 -6.28 -22.61 -6.74
CA ARG A 157 -6.16 -22.23 -8.15
C ARG A 157 -7.30 -21.30 -8.62
N HIS A 158 -8.51 -21.50 -8.13
CA HIS A 158 -9.67 -20.69 -8.47
C HIS A 158 -9.47 -19.19 -8.20
N PHE A 159 -8.84 -18.81 -7.10
CA PHE A 159 -8.55 -17.40 -6.80
C PHE A 159 -7.54 -16.80 -7.80
N GLN A 160 -6.54 -17.60 -8.18
CA GLN A 160 -5.57 -17.21 -9.21
C GLN A 160 -6.23 -17.01 -10.58
N ASP A 161 -7.20 -17.85 -10.94
CA ASP A 161 -7.94 -17.75 -12.20
C ASP A 161 -8.77 -16.46 -12.26
N ARG A 162 -9.36 -16.05 -11.14
CA ARG A 162 -10.09 -14.77 -11.03
C ARG A 162 -9.16 -13.56 -11.24
N VAL A 163 -7.94 -13.60 -10.68
CA VAL A 163 -6.95 -12.53 -10.88
C VAL A 163 -6.50 -12.44 -12.33
N VAL A 164 -6.26 -13.57 -12.98
CA VAL A 164 -5.93 -13.60 -14.41
C VAL A 164 -7.05 -12.98 -15.23
N HIS A 165 -8.30 -13.38 -14.99
CA HIS A 165 -9.48 -12.85 -15.69
C HIS A 165 -9.65 -11.31 -15.49
N LEU A 166 -9.45 -10.82 -14.27
CA LEU A 166 -9.49 -9.38 -13.99
C LEU A 166 -8.40 -8.63 -14.75
N TRP A 167 -7.17 -9.18 -14.79
CA TRP A 167 -6.07 -8.54 -15.50
C TRP A 167 -6.22 -8.57 -17.02
N GLU A 168 -6.82 -9.61 -17.59
CA GLU A 168 -7.18 -9.61 -19.02
C GLU A 168 -8.14 -8.46 -19.34
N ALA A 169 -9.14 -8.22 -18.50
CA ALA A 169 -10.08 -7.11 -18.68
C ALA A 169 -9.45 -5.72 -18.47
N LEU A 170 -8.58 -5.56 -17.46
CA LEU A 170 -7.83 -4.34 -17.23
C LEU A 170 -6.86 -4.05 -18.39
N ALA A 171 -6.14 -5.07 -18.84
CA ALA A 171 -5.23 -4.96 -19.98
C ALA A 171 -5.97 -4.55 -21.26
N ASP A 172 -7.14 -5.15 -21.56
CA ASP A 172 -7.96 -4.78 -22.71
C ASP A 172 -8.45 -3.33 -22.63
N ARG A 173 -8.84 -2.85 -21.42
CA ARG A 173 -9.31 -1.49 -21.21
C ARG A 173 -8.23 -0.44 -21.42
N TYR A 174 -7.00 -0.71 -20.97
CA TYR A 174 -5.93 0.30 -20.95
C TYR A 174 -4.87 0.13 -22.04
N ARG A 175 -4.89 -0.94 -22.86
CA ARG A 175 -3.84 -1.26 -23.84
C ARG A 175 -3.46 -0.13 -24.81
N ASP A 176 -4.36 0.85 -25.00
CA ASP A 176 -4.13 1.99 -25.90
C ASP A 176 -3.91 3.32 -25.15
N ASN A 177 -3.79 3.29 -23.81
CA ASN A 177 -3.66 4.48 -22.97
C ASN A 177 -2.22 4.68 -22.47
N PRO A 178 -1.40 5.57 -23.09
CA PRO A 178 -0.03 5.82 -22.66
C PRO A 178 0.10 6.56 -21.32
N ALA A 179 -1.01 7.05 -20.74
CA ALA A 179 -1.00 7.64 -19.39
C ALA A 179 -0.84 6.57 -18.30
N VAL A 180 -1.19 5.33 -18.59
CA VAL A 180 -0.86 4.18 -17.76
C VAL A 180 0.57 3.76 -18.10
N ALA A 181 1.50 3.89 -17.15
CA ALA A 181 2.87 3.43 -17.32
C ALA A 181 2.97 1.91 -17.33
N GLY A 182 2.11 1.25 -16.55
CA GLY A 182 2.08 -0.21 -16.49
C GLY A 182 1.20 -0.76 -15.37
N TYR A 183 1.34 -2.07 -15.17
CA TYR A 183 0.53 -2.91 -14.30
C TYR A 183 1.37 -3.52 -13.18
N ASN A 184 0.94 -3.36 -11.93
CA ASN A 184 1.49 -4.03 -10.75
C ASN A 184 0.47 -5.11 -10.31
N PRO A 185 0.59 -6.34 -10.83
CA PRO A 185 -0.52 -7.28 -10.83
C PRO A 185 -0.87 -7.89 -9.48
N VAL A 186 0.07 -7.96 -8.54
CA VAL A 186 -0.17 -8.45 -7.17
C VAL A 186 0.76 -7.72 -6.22
N ASN A 187 0.18 -6.96 -5.31
CA ASN A 187 0.93 -6.28 -4.25
C ASN A 187 1.39 -7.25 -3.16
N GLU A 188 2.66 -7.18 -2.78
CA GLU A 188 3.21 -7.86 -1.59
C GLU A 188 2.80 -9.33 -1.45
N PRO A 189 3.09 -10.18 -2.44
CA PRO A 189 2.79 -11.60 -2.34
C PRO A 189 3.55 -12.27 -1.19
N ALA A 190 2.92 -13.27 -0.56
CA ALA A 190 3.52 -14.04 0.52
C ALA A 190 3.17 -15.54 0.38
N ASP A 191 3.73 -16.17 -0.64
CA ASP A 191 3.67 -17.62 -0.86
C ASP A 191 4.65 -18.31 0.07
N ALA A 192 4.12 -18.98 1.10
CA ALA A 192 4.93 -19.69 2.09
C ALA A 192 5.69 -20.90 1.52
N SER A 193 5.18 -21.50 0.45
CA SER A 193 5.85 -22.61 -0.24
C SER A 193 6.99 -22.13 -1.13
N GLY A 194 6.89 -20.94 -1.68
CA GLY A 194 7.77 -20.41 -2.73
C GLY A 194 7.63 -21.12 -4.09
N GLU A 195 6.74 -22.12 -4.19
CA GLU A 195 6.60 -22.97 -5.39
C GLU A 195 5.50 -22.51 -6.34
N VAL A 196 4.51 -21.75 -5.83
CA VAL A 196 3.31 -21.36 -6.59
C VAL A 196 3.48 -20.03 -7.29
N ILE A 197 4.16 -19.09 -6.65
CA ILE A 197 4.28 -17.70 -7.13
C ILE A 197 4.97 -17.60 -8.52
N GLY A 198 6.05 -18.32 -8.76
CA GLY A 198 6.76 -18.32 -10.04
C GLY A 198 5.87 -18.79 -11.20
N PRO A 199 5.31 -20.03 -11.17
CA PRO A 199 4.37 -20.50 -12.17
C PRO A 199 3.11 -19.64 -12.33
N PHE A 200 2.66 -18.98 -11.26
CA PHE A 200 1.54 -18.05 -11.32
C PHE A 200 1.92 -16.78 -12.13
N TYR A 201 3.08 -16.17 -11.87
CA TYR A 201 3.54 -15.01 -12.62
C TYR A 201 3.79 -15.31 -14.10
N GLU A 202 4.37 -16.46 -14.45
CA GLU A 202 4.50 -16.89 -15.84
C GLU A 202 3.15 -16.96 -16.57
N ARG A 203 2.13 -17.48 -15.89
CA ARG A 203 0.78 -17.57 -16.45
C ARG A 203 0.14 -16.20 -16.61
N LEU A 204 0.27 -15.36 -15.59
CA LEU A 204 -0.30 -14.02 -15.56
C LEU A 204 0.34 -13.11 -16.62
N GLU A 205 1.67 -13.15 -16.71
CA GLU A 205 2.42 -12.43 -17.75
C GLU A 205 1.94 -12.80 -19.14
N ARG A 206 1.86 -14.11 -19.46
CA ARG A 206 1.36 -14.59 -20.76
C ARG A 206 -0.07 -14.13 -21.04
N ALA A 207 -0.95 -14.14 -20.06
CA ALA A 207 -2.33 -13.70 -20.22
C ALA A 207 -2.41 -12.19 -20.51
N ILE A 208 -1.70 -11.37 -19.76
CA ILE A 208 -1.64 -9.92 -19.97
C ILE A 208 -1.02 -9.62 -21.35
N ARG A 209 0.12 -10.23 -21.71
CA ARG A 209 0.81 -9.99 -22.97
C ARG A 209 0.01 -10.42 -24.21
N ALA A 210 -0.87 -11.41 -24.07
CA ALA A 210 -1.78 -11.80 -25.15
C ALA A 210 -2.79 -10.69 -25.50
N VAL A 211 -3.12 -9.82 -24.56
CA VAL A 211 -4.05 -8.70 -24.71
C VAL A 211 -3.31 -7.38 -24.91
N ASP A 212 -2.27 -7.14 -24.13
CA ASP A 212 -1.48 -5.91 -24.13
C ASP A 212 0.02 -6.20 -24.08
N PRO A 213 0.70 -6.16 -25.23
CA PRO A 213 2.14 -6.37 -25.31
C PRO A 213 2.98 -5.13 -24.97
N ARG A 214 2.36 -3.95 -24.74
CA ARG A 214 3.07 -2.66 -24.67
C ARG A 214 3.34 -2.14 -23.26
N HIS A 215 2.39 -2.27 -22.36
CA HIS A 215 2.56 -1.74 -21.00
C HIS A 215 3.64 -2.50 -20.24
N VAL A 216 4.36 -1.77 -19.39
CA VAL A 216 5.35 -2.36 -18.49
C VAL A 216 4.65 -3.17 -17.41
N LEU A 217 5.19 -4.35 -17.07
CA LEU A 217 4.80 -5.07 -15.86
C LEU A 217 5.69 -4.66 -14.71
N PHE A 218 5.10 -4.39 -13.53
CA PHE A 218 5.80 -4.10 -12.28
C PHE A 218 5.54 -5.27 -11.35
N LEU A 219 6.50 -6.20 -11.21
CA LEU A 219 6.31 -7.44 -10.48
C LEU A 219 6.93 -7.39 -9.09
N ASP A 220 6.09 -7.56 -8.09
CA ASP A 220 6.51 -7.65 -6.70
C ASP A 220 7.21 -8.98 -6.40
N GLY A 221 8.27 -8.93 -5.61
CA GLY A 221 8.90 -10.11 -5.05
C GLY A 221 8.04 -10.81 -4.00
N ASN A 222 8.30 -12.09 -3.74
CA ASN A 222 7.73 -12.81 -2.62
C ASN A 222 8.12 -12.16 -1.27
N ARG A 223 7.53 -12.62 -0.18
CA ARG A 223 7.82 -12.14 1.18
C ARG A 223 7.73 -10.61 1.29
N TYR A 224 6.57 -10.07 0.88
CA TYR A 224 6.29 -8.64 0.92
C TYR A 224 7.29 -7.83 0.08
N SER A 225 7.46 -8.21 -1.18
CA SER A 225 8.35 -7.53 -2.15
C SER A 225 9.83 -7.44 -1.71
N THR A 226 10.34 -8.50 -1.05
CA THR A 226 11.74 -8.55 -0.58
C THR A 226 12.54 -9.74 -1.08
N ASP A 227 11.91 -10.75 -1.70
CA ASP A 227 12.54 -11.97 -2.20
C ASP A 227 12.17 -12.21 -3.68
N PHE A 228 13.16 -12.26 -4.54
CA PHE A 228 13.02 -12.43 -5.99
C PHE A 228 13.56 -13.78 -6.49
N SER A 229 13.81 -14.72 -5.59
CA SER A 229 14.40 -16.03 -5.90
C SER A 229 13.56 -16.90 -6.84
N MET A 230 12.25 -16.62 -6.97
CA MET A 230 11.37 -17.30 -7.91
C MET A 230 11.60 -16.93 -9.38
N PHE A 231 12.31 -15.84 -9.65
CA PHE A 231 12.66 -15.45 -11.01
C PHE A 231 14.07 -15.95 -11.35
N THR A 232 14.20 -16.81 -12.33
CA THR A 232 15.50 -17.25 -12.86
C THR A 232 16.08 -16.23 -13.84
N GLU A 233 15.25 -15.75 -14.75
CA GLU A 233 15.56 -14.74 -15.75
C GLU A 233 14.46 -13.66 -15.77
N PRO A 234 14.78 -12.44 -16.15
CA PRO A 234 13.77 -11.38 -16.25
C PRO A 234 12.83 -11.61 -17.43
N TYR A 235 11.56 -11.23 -17.25
CA TYR A 235 10.58 -11.17 -18.34
C TYR A 235 10.81 -9.92 -19.20
N ASP A 236 10.42 -9.99 -20.47
CA ASP A 236 10.48 -8.85 -21.39
C ASP A 236 9.61 -7.69 -20.89
N ASN A 237 10.09 -6.47 -21.08
CA ASN A 237 9.39 -5.22 -20.74
C ASN A 237 8.83 -5.23 -19.30
N THR A 238 9.65 -5.67 -18.34
CA THR A 238 9.25 -5.86 -16.94
C THR A 238 10.21 -5.15 -15.99
N VAL A 239 9.66 -4.51 -14.99
CA VAL A 239 10.32 -3.91 -13.83
C VAL A 239 10.03 -4.77 -12.61
N TYR A 240 11.01 -4.96 -11.76
CA TYR A 240 10.83 -5.68 -10.49
C TYR A 240 10.72 -4.68 -9.35
N THR A 241 9.74 -4.92 -8.50
CA THR A 241 9.31 -3.98 -7.46
C THR A 241 9.78 -4.44 -6.11
N ALA A 242 10.64 -3.66 -5.45
CA ALA A 242 11.00 -3.88 -4.05
C ALA A 242 10.26 -2.90 -3.14
N HIS A 243 9.85 -3.36 -1.94
CA HIS A 243 9.36 -2.47 -0.88
C HIS A 243 10.47 -2.27 0.15
N ASP A 244 10.86 -1.01 0.40
CA ASP A 244 12.06 -0.68 1.16
C ASP A 244 11.76 0.12 2.44
N TYR A 245 10.89 -0.44 3.29
CA TYR A 245 10.67 0.11 4.61
C TYR A 245 11.87 -0.15 5.53
N ALA A 246 12.52 0.93 5.97
CA ALA A 246 13.57 0.85 6.96
C ALA A 246 12.97 0.73 8.37
N LEU A 247 13.40 -0.26 9.14
CA LEU A 247 12.85 -0.55 10.47
C LEU A 247 12.79 0.66 11.41
N PRO A 248 13.83 1.54 11.51
CA PRO A 248 13.73 2.75 12.32
C PRO A 248 12.62 3.70 11.86
N GLY A 249 12.22 3.66 10.59
CA GLY A 249 11.16 4.49 10.04
C GLY A 249 9.75 4.10 10.49
N ILE A 250 9.53 2.82 10.72
CA ILE A 250 8.19 2.25 10.98
C ILE A 250 8.00 1.76 12.40
N ALA A 251 9.06 1.48 13.14
CA ALA A 251 8.96 1.02 14.53
C ALA A 251 8.76 2.22 15.47
N ALA A 252 7.73 2.15 16.30
CA ALA A 252 7.49 3.18 17.31
C ALA A 252 8.61 3.20 18.35
N GLY A 253 9.02 4.39 18.78
CA GLY A 253 10.08 4.58 19.74
C GLY A 253 11.50 4.48 19.18
N SER A 254 11.68 4.18 17.90
CA SER A 254 13.00 4.07 17.26
C SER A 254 13.66 5.41 17.00
N GLU A 255 15.00 5.41 17.01
CA GLU A 255 15.84 6.56 16.68
C GLU A 255 16.60 6.31 15.37
N TYR A 256 16.97 7.40 14.68
CA TYR A 256 17.79 7.33 13.49
C TYR A 256 18.71 8.57 13.34
N PRO A 257 20.06 8.40 13.21
CA PRO A 257 20.77 7.15 13.44
C PRO A 257 20.61 6.65 14.88
N GLY A 258 20.53 5.32 15.08
CA GLY A 258 20.32 4.76 16.42
C GLY A 258 19.99 3.30 16.44
N THR A 259 19.73 2.77 17.65
CA THR A 259 19.44 1.35 17.85
C THR A 259 17.95 1.08 17.81
N THR A 260 17.54 0.12 16.97
CA THR A 260 16.16 -0.36 16.87
C THR A 260 16.16 -1.89 16.99
N ARG A 261 15.40 -2.42 17.95
CA ARG A 261 15.31 -3.87 18.20
C ARG A 261 16.67 -4.57 18.34
N GLY A 262 17.66 -3.89 18.95
CA GLY A 262 18.99 -4.44 19.20
C GLY A 262 20.00 -4.31 18.05
N GLU A 263 19.61 -3.75 16.91
CA GLU A 263 20.47 -3.47 15.77
C GLU A 263 20.67 -1.95 15.62
N TYR A 264 21.91 -1.52 15.36
CA TYR A 264 22.21 -0.11 15.09
C TYR A 264 21.98 0.22 13.61
N PHE A 265 21.21 1.24 13.35
CA PHE A 265 20.88 1.72 12.01
C PHE A 265 21.49 3.08 11.74
N ASP A 266 22.21 3.16 10.64
CA ASP A 266 22.71 4.38 10.01
C ASP A 266 22.47 4.29 8.49
N ARG A 267 22.93 5.29 7.74
CA ARG A 267 22.82 5.33 6.27
C ARG A 267 23.44 4.08 5.63
N ALA A 268 24.58 3.58 6.13
CA ALA A 268 25.23 2.41 5.56
C ALA A 268 24.40 1.12 5.74
N VAL A 269 23.69 0.98 6.85
CA VAL A 269 22.76 -0.15 7.07
C VAL A 269 21.55 -0.05 6.15
N VAL A 270 21.00 1.15 5.97
CA VAL A 270 19.88 1.41 5.05
C VAL A 270 20.29 1.06 3.61
N GLU A 271 21.45 1.52 3.16
CA GLU A 271 21.98 1.21 1.83
C GLU A 271 22.23 -0.30 1.64
N ARG A 272 22.83 -0.98 2.62
CA ARG A 272 22.99 -2.45 2.55
C ARG A 272 21.66 -3.18 2.44
N SER A 273 20.60 -2.69 3.11
CA SER A 273 19.26 -3.26 3.01
C SER A 273 18.69 -3.09 1.60
N PHE A 274 18.79 -1.88 1.04
CA PHE A 274 18.42 -1.59 -0.34
C PHE A 274 19.17 -2.50 -1.34
N LEU A 275 20.49 -2.59 -1.21
CA LEU A 275 21.32 -3.42 -2.10
C LEU A 275 20.95 -4.91 -2.03
N ARG A 276 20.58 -5.41 -0.87
CA ARG A 276 20.10 -6.80 -0.71
C ARG A 276 18.76 -7.02 -1.39
N ARG A 277 17.81 -6.09 -1.21
CA ARG A 277 16.47 -6.19 -1.81
C ARG A 277 16.47 -6.02 -3.32
N THR A 278 17.44 -5.30 -3.86
CA THR A 278 17.57 -5.03 -5.30
C THR A 278 18.66 -5.87 -5.99
N GLU A 279 19.15 -6.91 -5.34
CA GLU A 279 20.22 -7.78 -5.88
C GLU A 279 19.84 -8.37 -7.23
N PHE A 280 18.62 -8.92 -7.35
CA PHE A 280 18.12 -9.50 -8.59
C PHE A 280 18.17 -8.50 -9.75
N MET A 281 17.61 -7.30 -9.57
CA MET A 281 17.56 -6.26 -10.61
C MET A 281 18.98 -5.85 -11.03
N ARG A 282 19.86 -5.61 -10.09
CA ARG A 282 21.26 -5.21 -10.37
C ARG A 282 22.04 -6.33 -11.05
N ARG A 283 21.83 -7.58 -10.70
CA ARG A 283 22.48 -8.75 -11.32
C ARG A 283 21.98 -8.99 -12.73
N THR A 284 20.69 -8.80 -12.98
CA THR A 284 20.07 -9.03 -14.30
C THR A 284 20.10 -7.79 -15.20
N GLY A 285 20.49 -6.62 -14.68
CA GLY A 285 20.49 -5.37 -15.45
C GLY A 285 19.08 -4.92 -15.83
N THR A 286 18.11 -5.07 -14.92
CA THR A 286 16.74 -4.60 -15.09
C THR A 286 16.49 -3.34 -14.27
N PRO A 287 15.49 -2.49 -14.64
CA PRO A 287 15.20 -1.28 -13.87
C PRO A 287 14.77 -1.60 -12.43
N ILE A 288 15.14 -0.72 -11.49
CA ILE A 288 14.74 -0.80 -10.09
C ILE A 288 13.56 0.12 -9.86
N TRP A 289 12.50 -0.40 -9.24
CA TRP A 289 11.42 0.41 -8.72
C TRP A 289 11.15 0.07 -7.26
N ILE A 290 11.22 1.10 -6.41
CA ILE A 290 10.82 1.00 -4.99
C ILE A 290 9.34 1.36 -4.92
N GLY A 291 8.49 0.32 -4.95
CA GLY A 291 7.03 0.46 -5.01
C GLY A 291 6.42 1.06 -3.76
N GLU A 292 7.07 0.83 -2.60
CA GLU A 292 6.68 1.43 -1.33
C GLU A 292 7.90 1.67 -0.43
N PHE A 293 7.92 2.85 0.19
CA PHE A 293 8.86 3.23 1.25
C PHE A 293 8.34 4.49 1.96
N GLY A 294 8.93 4.83 3.07
CA GLY A 294 8.64 6.06 3.79
C GLY A 294 8.45 5.83 5.29
N PRO A 295 8.81 6.83 6.12
CA PRO A 295 8.68 6.73 7.56
C PRO A 295 7.28 7.11 8.06
N VAL A 296 6.95 6.60 9.22
CA VAL A 296 5.80 7.01 10.03
C VAL A 296 6.20 8.21 10.88
N TYR A 297 5.39 9.26 10.90
CA TYR A 297 5.60 10.46 11.69
C TYR A 297 4.87 10.36 13.02
N THR A 298 5.47 10.92 14.07
CA THR A 298 4.99 10.81 15.45
C THR A 298 4.31 12.07 15.96
N GLY A 299 4.55 13.21 15.30
CA GLY A 299 4.18 14.54 15.78
C GLY A 299 5.18 15.11 16.80
N GLU A 300 6.20 14.36 17.22
CA GLU A 300 7.29 14.82 18.09
C GLU A 300 8.41 15.43 17.23
N PRO A 301 8.73 16.75 17.35
CA PRO A 301 9.63 17.43 16.42
C PRO A 301 11.02 16.79 16.28
N GLU A 302 11.63 16.36 17.40
CA GLU A 302 12.96 15.72 17.41
C GLU A 302 12.94 14.38 16.70
N ARG A 303 11.94 13.56 16.99
CA ARG A 303 11.78 12.24 16.38
C ARG A 303 11.45 12.35 14.90
N ASP A 304 10.55 13.25 14.56
CA ASP A 304 10.22 13.50 13.15
C ASP A 304 11.40 14.08 12.36
N ALA A 305 12.29 14.84 13.00
CA ALA A 305 13.55 15.27 12.37
C ALA A 305 14.43 14.08 11.94
N GLN A 306 14.49 13.03 12.75
CA GLN A 306 15.20 11.78 12.43
C GLN A 306 14.49 11.01 11.31
N ARG A 307 13.15 11.01 11.27
CA ARG A 307 12.36 10.41 10.18
C ARG A 307 12.65 11.10 8.83
N TYR A 308 12.73 12.43 8.83
CA TYR A 308 13.12 13.18 7.63
C TYR A 308 14.58 12.95 7.24
N GLN A 309 15.47 12.70 8.19
CA GLN A 309 16.86 12.32 7.88
C GLN A 309 16.89 10.94 7.18
N LEU A 310 16.20 9.95 7.74
CA LEU A 310 16.08 8.62 7.13
C LEU A 310 15.52 8.70 5.71
N LEU A 311 14.45 9.48 5.50
CA LEU A 311 13.85 9.67 4.17
C LEU A 311 14.85 10.28 3.18
N ARG A 312 15.61 11.30 3.58
CA ARG A 312 16.64 11.90 2.72
C ARG A 312 17.71 10.87 2.35
N ASP A 313 18.18 10.08 3.31
CA ASP A 313 19.18 9.05 3.06
C ASP A 313 18.66 7.99 2.07
N GLN A 314 17.39 7.54 2.20
CA GLN A 314 16.77 6.63 1.24
C GLN A 314 16.68 7.24 -0.16
N LEU A 315 16.16 8.47 -0.29
CA LEU A 315 16.04 9.17 -1.58
C LEU A 315 17.41 9.36 -2.26
N GLU A 316 18.45 9.69 -1.51
CA GLU A 316 19.80 9.82 -2.06
C GLU A 316 20.40 8.47 -2.49
N ILE A 317 20.12 7.39 -1.75
CA ILE A 317 20.51 6.03 -2.14
C ILE A 317 19.82 5.66 -3.45
N TYR A 318 18.50 5.88 -3.57
CA TYR A 318 17.75 5.57 -4.76
C TYR A 318 18.26 6.34 -5.99
N ALA A 319 18.51 7.64 -5.83
CA ALA A 319 19.10 8.46 -6.90
C ALA A 319 20.48 7.97 -7.34
N ALA A 320 21.35 7.56 -6.40
CA ALA A 320 22.67 7.02 -6.70
C ALA A 320 22.63 5.71 -7.52
N HIS A 321 21.53 4.99 -7.44
CA HIS A 321 21.30 3.72 -8.17
C HIS A 321 20.29 3.83 -9.32
N GLY A 322 19.86 5.04 -9.70
CA GLY A 322 18.91 5.27 -10.77
C GLY A 322 17.52 4.65 -10.54
N ALA A 323 17.16 4.40 -9.28
CA ALA A 323 15.91 3.75 -8.94
C ALA A 323 14.72 4.72 -9.04
N SER A 324 13.66 4.28 -9.68
CA SER A 324 12.33 4.89 -9.58
C SER A 324 11.66 4.53 -8.25
N TRP A 325 10.69 5.34 -7.79
CA TRP A 325 10.06 5.11 -6.50
C TRP A 325 8.64 5.68 -6.36
N ALA A 326 7.85 5.11 -5.44
CA ALA A 326 6.57 5.62 -4.98
C ALA A 326 6.56 5.71 -3.45
N LEU A 327 6.47 6.93 -2.90
CA LEU A 327 6.38 7.16 -1.46
C LEU A 327 5.03 6.66 -0.93
N TRP A 328 5.05 5.89 0.13
CA TRP A 328 3.85 5.49 0.86
C TRP A 328 3.61 6.41 2.06
N THR A 329 2.55 7.22 2.07
CA THR A 329 1.41 7.24 1.15
C THR A 329 1.00 8.69 0.84
N TYR A 330 0.10 8.87 -0.15
CA TYR A 330 -0.35 10.22 -0.51
C TYR A 330 -1.20 10.86 0.61
N LYS A 331 -2.29 10.22 1.02
CA LYS A 331 -3.27 10.80 1.94
C LYS A 331 -3.67 9.81 3.05
N ASP A 332 -3.70 10.29 4.30
CA ASP A 332 -4.15 9.51 5.45
C ASP A 332 -4.75 10.40 6.57
N ILE A 333 -4.78 9.89 7.79
CA ILE A 333 -5.26 10.62 8.98
C ILE A 333 -4.12 11.21 9.84
N GLY A 334 -2.92 11.35 9.29
CA GLY A 334 -1.79 12.04 9.94
C GLY A 334 -0.59 11.17 10.27
N LEU A 335 -0.62 9.87 9.94
CA LEU A 335 0.47 8.97 10.31
C LEU A 335 1.66 9.07 9.34
N GLN A 336 1.42 8.95 8.04
CA GLN A 336 2.47 8.83 7.02
C GLN A 336 2.24 9.73 5.79
N GLY A 337 0.99 10.13 5.58
CA GLY A 337 0.54 10.85 4.39
C GLY A 337 1.27 12.15 4.11
N LEU A 338 1.54 12.40 2.82
CA LEU A 338 1.99 13.69 2.30
C LEU A 338 0.95 14.79 2.56
N VAL A 339 -0.33 14.38 2.48
CA VAL A 339 -1.50 15.15 2.87
C VAL A 339 -2.26 14.33 3.91
N TYR A 340 -2.93 14.96 4.87
CA TYR A 340 -3.72 14.24 5.86
C TYR A 340 -4.97 15.02 6.27
N ALA A 341 -6.03 14.30 6.62
CA ALA A 341 -7.26 14.90 7.11
C ALA A 341 -6.98 15.79 8.33
N ASP A 342 -7.58 16.99 8.36
CA ASP A 342 -7.41 17.89 9.50
C ASP A 342 -7.79 17.17 10.81
N PRO A 343 -6.92 17.19 11.85
CA PRO A 343 -7.21 16.58 13.15
C PRO A 343 -8.54 17.03 13.77
N ASP A 344 -8.98 18.24 13.44
CA ASP A 344 -10.27 18.81 13.88
C ASP A 344 -11.41 18.55 12.89
N SER A 345 -11.21 17.76 11.85
CA SER A 345 -12.26 17.41 10.89
C SER A 345 -13.43 16.67 11.55
N PRO A 346 -14.63 16.79 11.01
CA PRO A 346 -15.81 16.07 11.50
C PRO A 346 -15.58 14.56 11.62
N TYR A 347 -14.92 13.96 10.63
CA TYR A 347 -14.62 12.52 10.63
C TYR A 347 -13.70 12.14 11.81
N LEU A 348 -12.55 12.81 11.97
CA LEU A 348 -11.58 12.47 13.02
C LEU A 348 -12.12 12.72 14.42
N ARG A 349 -12.87 13.82 14.62
CA ARG A 349 -13.57 14.04 15.91
C ARG A 349 -14.54 12.92 16.23
N ARG A 350 -15.27 12.41 15.23
CA ARG A 350 -16.25 11.34 15.45
C ARG A 350 -15.60 10.01 15.82
N ILE A 351 -14.53 9.64 15.19
CA ILE A 351 -13.82 8.37 15.45
C ILE A 351 -12.75 8.45 16.54
N ALA A 352 -12.49 9.64 17.12
CA ALA A 352 -11.44 9.86 18.12
C ALA A 352 -11.48 8.88 19.30
N PRO A 353 -12.65 8.51 19.89
CA PRO A 353 -12.70 7.52 20.96
C PRO A 353 -12.23 6.13 20.52
N VAL A 354 -12.54 5.74 19.28
CA VAL A 354 -12.11 4.46 18.70
C VAL A 354 -10.62 4.47 18.44
N LEU A 355 -10.07 5.57 17.86
CA LEU A 355 -8.64 5.73 17.65
C LEU A 355 -7.85 5.65 18.98
N ALA A 356 -8.33 6.32 20.04
CA ALA A 356 -7.71 6.26 21.35
C ALA A 356 -7.72 4.83 21.93
N LYS A 357 -8.83 4.09 21.76
CA LYS A 357 -8.95 2.70 22.17
C LYS A 357 -8.06 1.77 21.35
N LYS A 358 -8.05 1.94 20.03
CA LYS A 358 -7.17 1.21 19.09
C LYS A 358 -5.69 1.38 19.47
N LYS A 359 -5.26 2.63 19.74
CA LYS A 359 -3.90 2.95 20.18
C LYS A 359 -3.54 2.26 21.49
N ARG A 360 -4.42 2.36 22.50
CA ARG A 360 -4.21 1.72 23.83
C ARG A 360 -4.11 0.20 23.73
N LEU A 361 -4.89 -0.43 22.84
CA LEU A 361 -4.87 -1.89 22.66
C LEU A 361 -3.77 -2.34 21.67
N GLY A 362 -3.04 -1.41 21.06
CA GLY A 362 -2.04 -1.73 20.05
C GLY A 362 -2.61 -2.49 18.87
N ALA A 363 -3.89 -2.33 18.54
CA ALA A 363 -4.58 -3.08 17.49
C ALA A 363 -4.12 -2.71 16.06
N ASP A 364 -3.27 -1.69 15.94
CA ASP A 364 -2.60 -1.33 14.71
C ASP A 364 -1.09 -1.50 14.90
N SER A 365 -0.48 -2.41 14.14
CA SER A 365 0.96 -2.66 14.24
C SER A 365 1.80 -1.63 13.50
N TRP A 366 1.23 -0.94 12.51
CA TRP A 366 1.94 0.05 11.71
C TRP A 366 2.14 1.35 12.50
N GLY A 367 3.40 1.63 12.85
CA GLY A 367 3.74 2.76 13.75
C GLY A 367 3.24 2.62 15.19
N GLY A 368 2.55 1.53 15.52
CA GLY A 368 1.99 1.29 16.84
C GLY A 368 2.95 0.61 17.80
N VAL A 369 2.65 0.72 19.12
CA VAL A 369 3.36 0.00 20.20
C VAL A 369 2.47 -1.07 20.78
N ASP A 370 3.07 -2.17 21.24
CA ASP A 370 2.37 -3.27 21.93
C ASP A 370 2.54 -3.25 23.46
N ARG A 371 3.13 -2.18 24.01
CA ARG A 371 3.46 -2.06 25.44
C ARG A 371 2.28 -2.39 26.35
N GLU A 372 1.11 -1.84 26.03
CA GLU A 372 -0.08 -1.97 26.88
C GLU A 372 -0.69 -3.39 26.85
N VAL A 373 -0.32 -4.20 25.86
CA VAL A 373 -0.81 -5.58 25.68
C VAL A 373 0.28 -6.64 25.88
N ARG A 374 1.50 -6.24 26.28
CA ARG A 374 2.59 -7.18 26.57
C ARG A 374 2.21 -8.22 27.62
N HIS A 375 1.40 -7.86 28.61
CA HIS A 375 0.89 -8.80 29.62
C HIS A 375 0.03 -9.94 29.04
N LEU A 376 -0.47 -9.80 27.80
CA LEU A 376 -1.15 -10.88 27.06
C LEU A 376 -0.16 -11.61 26.15
N LEU A 377 0.76 -10.89 25.52
CA LEU A 377 1.71 -11.47 24.55
C LEU A 377 2.83 -12.26 25.21
N ASP A 378 3.43 -11.72 26.30
CA ASP A 378 4.59 -12.34 26.95
C ASP A 378 4.34 -13.79 27.42
N PRO A 379 3.19 -14.09 28.09
CA PRO A 379 2.92 -15.47 28.48
C PRO A 379 2.72 -16.42 27.30
N VAL A 380 2.11 -15.94 26.20
CA VAL A 380 1.92 -16.76 25.00
C VAL A 380 3.26 -16.98 24.29
N GLU A 381 4.06 -15.93 24.14
CA GLU A 381 5.39 -16.05 23.53
C GLU A 381 6.27 -17.01 24.35
N ALA A 382 6.28 -16.91 25.69
CA ALA A 382 7.03 -17.80 26.56
C ALA A 382 6.58 -19.28 26.44
N LEU A 383 5.26 -19.54 26.38
CA LEU A 383 4.73 -20.87 26.14
C LEU A 383 5.25 -21.46 24.82
N PHE A 384 5.23 -20.66 23.74
CA PHE A 384 5.73 -21.13 22.44
C PHE A 384 7.26 -21.30 22.42
N ASP A 385 8.00 -20.47 23.17
CA ASP A 385 9.45 -20.61 23.30
C ASP A 385 9.84 -21.94 24.03
N GLU A 386 9.02 -22.36 25.00
CA GLU A 386 9.24 -23.58 25.77
C GLU A 386 8.78 -24.85 25.04
N GLU A 387 7.52 -24.83 24.51
CA GLU A 387 6.88 -26.05 23.99
C GLU A 387 7.10 -26.26 22.48
N PHE A 388 7.36 -25.18 21.73
CA PHE A 388 7.47 -25.19 20.26
C PHE A 388 8.69 -24.39 19.77
N PRO A 389 9.92 -24.72 20.22
CA PRO A 389 11.12 -23.90 19.92
C PRO A 389 11.43 -23.83 18.42
N ASP A 390 11.08 -24.86 17.64
CA ASP A 390 11.33 -24.94 16.20
C ASP A 390 10.19 -24.38 15.34
N PHE A 391 9.10 -23.88 15.96
CA PHE A 391 7.99 -23.28 15.23
C PHE A 391 8.36 -21.90 14.73
N ASP A 392 8.62 -21.77 13.43
CA ASP A 392 9.00 -20.53 12.74
C ASP A 392 8.05 -20.24 11.58
N PRO A 393 6.83 -19.73 11.84
CA PRO A 393 5.84 -19.52 10.80
C PRO A 393 6.25 -18.38 9.86
N TYR A 394 6.06 -18.64 8.57
CA TYR A 394 6.27 -17.68 7.49
C TYR A 394 5.28 -16.50 7.62
N PRO A 395 5.66 -15.24 7.28
CA PRO A 395 6.99 -14.83 6.76
C PRO A 395 7.93 -14.25 7.82
N TRP A 396 7.47 -13.95 9.04
CA TRP A 396 8.17 -13.12 10.01
C TRP A 396 8.50 -13.82 11.33
N GLY A 397 8.27 -15.11 11.39
CA GLY A 397 8.54 -15.91 12.58
C GLY A 397 7.46 -15.82 13.65
N ARG A 398 7.66 -16.63 14.69
CA ARG A 398 6.71 -16.92 15.77
C ARG A 398 6.19 -15.67 16.50
N LYS A 399 7.10 -14.78 16.92
CA LYS A 399 6.71 -13.58 17.69
C LYS A 399 5.82 -12.62 16.88
N ALA A 400 6.14 -12.42 15.61
CA ALA A 400 5.32 -11.60 14.74
C ALA A 400 3.95 -12.26 14.48
N TRP A 401 3.93 -13.58 14.30
CA TRP A 401 2.71 -14.35 14.08
C TRP A 401 1.76 -14.27 15.29
N ILE A 402 2.24 -14.51 16.52
CA ILE A 402 1.46 -14.36 17.76
C ILE A 402 0.95 -12.93 17.91
N ASN A 403 1.81 -11.96 17.69
CA ASN A 403 1.50 -10.54 17.81
C ASN A 403 0.34 -10.14 16.87
N LEU A 404 0.40 -10.54 15.60
CA LEU A 404 -0.64 -10.26 14.60
C LEU A 404 -1.98 -10.96 14.96
N LEU A 405 -1.94 -12.23 15.38
CA LEU A 405 -3.16 -12.95 15.79
C LEU A 405 -3.86 -12.28 16.98
N VAL A 406 -3.10 -11.87 17.99
CA VAL A 406 -3.68 -11.23 19.18
C VAL A 406 -4.17 -9.81 18.84
N ARG A 407 -3.36 -8.98 18.20
CA ARG A 407 -3.66 -7.57 18.01
C ARG A 407 -4.62 -7.32 16.85
N ASN A 408 -4.39 -7.95 15.70
CA ASN A 408 -5.13 -7.66 14.47
C ASN A 408 -6.36 -8.54 14.28
N ILE A 409 -6.50 -9.63 15.04
CA ILE A 409 -7.69 -10.49 14.97
C ILE A 409 -8.46 -10.44 16.28
N LEU A 410 -7.86 -10.96 17.36
CA LEU A 410 -8.60 -11.12 18.63
C LEU A 410 -9.03 -9.78 19.25
N LEU A 411 -8.13 -8.80 19.33
CA LEU A 411 -8.43 -7.48 19.91
C LEU A 411 -9.11 -6.53 18.94
N ALA A 412 -8.88 -6.68 17.65
CA ALA A 412 -9.48 -5.83 16.63
C ALA A 412 -10.96 -6.15 16.39
N GLU A 413 -11.37 -7.41 16.43
CA GLU A 413 -12.76 -7.81 16.16
C GLU A 413 -13.82 -7.05 17.00
N PRO A 414 -13.68 -6.89 18.33
CA PRO A 414 -14.61 -6.04 19.09
C PRO A 414 -14.50 -4.55 18.75
N LEU A 415 -13.34 -4.05 18.32
CA LEU A 415 -13.17 -2.65 17.91
C LEU A 415 -13.94 -2.30 16.64
N VAL A 416 -14.14 -3.25 15.73
CA VAL A 416 -14.97 -3.11 14.53
C VAL A 416 -16.40 -2.67 14.91
N ARG A 417 -16.97 -3.27 15.98
CA ARG A 417 -18.29 -2.91 16.49
C ARG A 417 -18.32 -1.51 17.12
N ASP A 418 -17.27 -1.14 17.84
CA ASP A 418 -17.16 0.21 18.41
C ASP A 418 -17.06 1.27 17.31
N PHE A 419 -16.33 0.98 16.23
CA PHE A 419 -16.25 1.86 15.09
C PHE A 419 -17.63 2.02 14.39
N GLY A 420 -18.33 0.92 14.14
CA GLY A 420 -19.69 0.97 13.59
C GLY A 420 -20.65 1.81 14.46
N ARG A 421 -20.62 1.63 15.78
CA ARG A 421 -21.45 2.40 16.72
C ARG A 421 -21.19 3.90 16.65
N ALA A 422 -19.99 4.33 16.32
CA ALA A 422 -19.68 5.75 16.12
C ALA A 422 -20.49 6.39 14.98
N PHE A 423 -21.11 5.60 14.10
CA PHE A 423 -21.91 6.06 12.96
C PHE A 423 -23.42 5.76 13.08
N ALA A 424 -23.88 5.23 14.23
CA ALA A 424 -25.25 4.72 14.37
C ALA A 424 -26.34 5.78 14.16
N ASP A 425 -26.08 7.04 14.52
CA ASP A 425 -27.06 8.14 14.44
C ASP A 425 -26.75 9.14 13.30
N VAL A 426 -25.94 8.73 12.32
CA VAL A 426 -25.52 9.61 11.23
C VAL A 426 -26.58 9.66 10.13
N THR A 427 -27.07 10.85 9.85
CA THR A 427 -27.97 11.11 8.71
C THR A 427 -27.22 11.07 7.37
N PRO A 428 -27.92 10.92 6.23
CA PRO A 428 -27.28 10.96 4.91
C PRO A 428 -26.44 12.24 4.66
N ASP A 429 -26.90 13.41 5.09
CA ASP A 429 -26.17 14.68 4.92
C ASP A 429 -24.92 14.75 5.82
N GLU A 430 -25.03 14.25 7.04
CA GLU A 430 -23.86 14.12 7.93
C GLU A 430 -22.85 13.11 7.38
N ALA A 431 -23.30 12.02 6.78
CA ALA A 431 -22.44 11.04 6.15
C ALA A 431 -21.58 11.65 5.03
N GLU A 432 -22.17 12.49 4.17
CA GLU A 432 -21.43 13.25 3.16
C GLU A 432 -20.44 14.24 3.81
N THR A 433 -20.85 14.92 4.87
CA THR A 433 -19.99 15.86 5.61
C THR A 433 -18.75 15.12 6.20
N LEU A 434 -18.97 13.95 6.80
CA LEU A 434 -17.88 13.12 7.34
C LEU A 434 -16.92 12.68 6.24
N ALA A 435 -17.43 12.19 5.11
CA ALA A 435 -16.64 11.75 3.97
C ALA A 435 -15.85 12.92 3.34
N GLY A 436 -16.44 14.11 3.27
CA GLY A 436 -15.80 15.34 2.79
C GLY A 436 -14.58 15.79 3.60
N SER A 437 -14.34 15.21 4.79
CA SER A 437 -13.12 15.45 5.57
C SER A 437 -11.82 15.04 4.85
N PHE A 438 -11.92 14.24 3.81
CA PHE A 438 -10.80 13.83 2.97
C PHE A 438 -10.63 14.68 1.69
N ALA A 439 -11.46 15.70 1.47
CA ALA A 439 -11.27 16.64 0.37
C ALA A 439 -9.98 17.45 0.57
N TYR A 440 -9.24 17.70 -0.51
CA TYR A 440 -7.93 18.36 -0.48
C TYR A 440 -7.94 19.69 0.29
N ASP A 441 -8.93 20.53 0.05
CA ASP A 441 -9.05 21.86 0.67
C ASP A 441 -9.27 21.79 2.20
N GLY A 442 -9.82 20.69 2.70
CA GLY A 442 -10.03 20.41 4.13
C GLY A 442 -8.90 19.62 4.78
N CYS A 443 -7.85 19.31 4.02
CA CYS A 443 -6.70 18.55 4.51
C CYS A 443 -5.49 19.43 4.82
N VAL A 444 -4.63 18.93 5.69
CA VAL A 444 -3.34 19.54 6.05
C VAL A 444 -2.24 18.94 5.16
N ARG A 445 -1.43 19.81 4.57
CA ARG A 445 -0.23 19.39 3.83
C ARG A 445 0.93 19.22 4.80
N ARG A 446 1.68 18.14 4.67
CA ARG A 446 2.92 17.93 5.43
C ARG A 446 4.07 18.69 4.75
N GLU A 447 4.12 20.01 5.00
CA GLU A 447 5.01 20.94 4.25
C GLU A 447 6.47 20.51 4.28
N ARG A 448 6.97 20.01 5.42
CA ARG A 448 8.37 19.54 5.52
C ARG A 448 8.64 18.32 4.64
N LEU A 449 7.65 17.44 4.45
CA LEU A 449 7.74 16.31 3.53
C LEU A 449 7.74 16.81 2.08
N ALA A 450 6.82 17.69 1.75
CA ALA A 450 6.73 18.32 0.43
C ALA A 450 8.04 19.05 0.04
N GLU A 451 8.62 19.82 0.97
CA GLU A 451 9.90 20.49 0.76
C GLU A 451 11.06 19.50 0.58
N THR A 452 11.07 18.39 1.34
CA THR A 452 12.08 17.34 1.19
C THR A 452 12.04 16.73 -0.21
N LEU A 453 10.82 16.43 -0.71
CA LEU A 453 10.63 15.87 -2.06
C LEU A 453 11.04 16.88 -3.15
N ARG A 454 10.55 18.14 -3.09
CA ARG A 454 10.93 19.18 -4.05
C ARG A 454 12.44 19.39 -4.11
N SER A 455 13.09 19.46 -2.95
CA SER A 455 14.53 19.67 -2.87
C SER A 455 15.33 18.49 -3.43
N HIS A 456 14.80 17.27 -3.33
CA HIS A 456 15.41 16.09 -3.93
C HIS A 456 15.24 16.09 -5.45
N LEU A 457 14.04 16.38 -5.96
CA LEU A 457 13.71 16.35 -7.38
C LEU A 457 14.32 17.52 -8.20
N ALA A 458 14.71 18.60 -7.54
CA ALA A 458 15.38 19.75 -8.18
C ALA A 458 16.90 19.56 -8.41
N ARG A 459 17.48 18.47 -7.92
CA ARG A 459 18.91 18.12 -8.08
C ARG A 459 19.16 17.35 -9.36
#